data_4dccb2751ab61ae6cea351e7fda87d2d
#
_entry.id   4dccb2751ab61ae6cea351e7fda87d2d
#
_cell.length_a   1.000
_cell.length_b   1.000
_cell.length_c   1.000
_cell.angle_alpha   90.00
_cell.angle_beta   90.00
_cell.angle_gamma   90.00
#
_symmetry.space_group_name_H-M   'P 1'
#
loop_
_entity.id
_entity.type
_entity.pdbx_description
1 polymer ?
#
loop_
_entity_poly.entity_id
_entity_poly.type
_entity_poly.pdbx_seq_one_letter_code
_entity_poly.pdbx_strand_id
1 'polypeptide(L)'
;MGLFDAKMCELCGEKAGMLTKLKLSEGFLCSKCKKKLSGFSSGWSARTISDVNAHLQAREANRAIYSSFVPDMSAGPDQLFRVDSRQGAFVFAFGKDWTEGNPTVFGLNSLMSVKIVPAFDVFQEDADDDGVPDRFDRTPGTAQTAQGFAGSAIAQSMGLGQGSFDAVALQNLVMSSGMTGAVEIGTDSRDMHGFPREVRSFVLKFTMNDPYVQQVTWNSMSVDGKPTVAMQVFQQCAEVVGLVQRLKGMPTPQAGYAQPAFGQPGFVQQPNAFPQQPGFTQPG
;
A
#
# COMPACT_ATOMS: atom_id res chain seq x y z
N MET A 1 26.71 -15.94 27.53
CA MET A 1 26.70 -15.05 26.38
C MET A 1 26.06 -13.74 26.83
N GLY A 2 26.84 -12.63 26.83
CA GLY A 2 26.42 -11.37 27.42
C GLY A 2 25.31 -10.72 26.61
N LEU A 3 24.28 -10.19 27.28
CA LEU A 3 23.15 -9.45 26.71
C LEU A 3 23.60 -8.21 25.89
N PHE A 4 24.85 -7.88 25.88
CA PHE A 4 25.46 -6.66 25.30
C PHE A 4 26.45 -6.93 24.17
N ASP A 5 26.56 -8.13 23.62
CA ASP A 5 27.42 -8.37 22.48
C ASP A 5 26.99 -7.50 21.31
N ALA A 6 27.82 -6.54 20.95
CA ALA A 6 27.58 -5.63 19.85
C ALA A 6 27.50 -6.43 18.54
N LYS A 7 26.30 -6.48 17.95
CA LYS A 7 26.11 -7.10 16.63
C LYS A 7 26.83 -6.28 15.56
N MET A 8 27.53 -6.96 14.67
CA MET A 8 28.22 -6.33 13.54
C MET A 8 27.30 -6.29 12.33
N CYS A 9 27.49 -5.29 11.48
CA CYS A 9 26.75 -5.14 10.22
C CYS A 9 27.36 -6.05 9.16
N GLU A 10 26.56 -6.94 8.58
CA GLU A 10 27.02 -7.88 7.54
C GLU A 10 27.48 -7.19 6.25
N LEU A 11 27.06 -5.93 6.01
CA LEU A 11 27.44 -5.20 4.79
C LEU A 11 28.73 -4.38 4.95
N CYS A 12 28.94 -3.72 6.09
CA CYS A 12 30.09 -2.80 6.27
C CYS A 12 31.00 -3.12 7.44
N GLY A 13 30.69 -4.13 8.25
CA GLY A 13 31.49 -4.52 9.41
C GLY A 13 31.41 -3.54 10.61
N GLU A 14 30.67 -2.42 10.53
CA GLU A 14 30.48 -1.50 11.64
C GLU A 14 29.50 -2.05 12.69
N LYS A 15 29.56 -1.55 13.92
CA LYS A 15 28.58 -1.92 14.95
C LYS A 15 27.17 -1.54 14.55
N ALA A 16 26.25 -2.52 14.56
CA ALA A 16 24.83 -2.30 14.38
C ALA A 16 24.20 -1.87 15.71
N GLY A 17 23.69 -0.65 15.76
CA GLY A 17 23.07 -0.08 16.98
C GLY A 17 21.87 -0.92 17.44
N MET A 18 21.70 -1.07 18.75
CA MET A 18 20.74 -2.00 19.34
C MET A 18 19.27 -1.71 18.89
N LEU A 19 18.89 -0.44 18.79
CA LEU A 19 17.51 -0.02 18.44
C LEU A 19 17.30 0.28 16.95
N THR A 20 18.38 0.49 16.18
CA THR A 20 18.28 0.97 14.79
C THR A 20 18.69 -0.07 13.74
N LYS A 21 19.17 -1.24 14.20
CA LYS A 21 19.57 -2.34 13.31
C LYS A 21 18.38 -2.91 12.56
N LEU A 22 18.61 -3.30 11.31
CA LEU A 22 17.67 -4.10 10.54
C LEU A 22 18.10 -5.57 10.64
N LYS A 23 17.17 -6.45 11.05
CA LYS A 23 17.39 -7.88 11.12
C LYS A 23 17.34 -8.49 9.71
N LEU A 24 18.29 -9.38 9.40
CA LEU A 24 18.28 -10.29 8.26
C LEU A 24 18.04 -11.73 8.76
N SER A 25 17.93 -12.68 7.84
CA SER A 25 17.84 -14.12 8.19
C SER A 25 19.07 -14.59 8.97
N GLU A 26 20.24 -14.09 8.63
CA GLU A 26 21.55 -14.52 9.15
C GLU A 26 22.43 -13.39 9.69
N GLY A 27 21.83 -12.29 10.15
CA GLY A 27 22.61 -11.19 10.70
C GLY A 27 21.85 -9.87 10.77
N PHE A 28 22.59 -8.77 10.67
CA PHE A 28 22.01 -7.43 10.85
C PHE A 28 22.67 -6.41 9.92
N LEU A 29 21.89 -5.39 9.51
CA LEU A 29 22.45 -4.18 8.93
C LEU A 29 22.42 -3.04 9.95
N CYS A 30 23.44 -2.20 9.94
CA CYS A 30 23.45 -0.95 10.70
C CYS A 30 22.49 0.07 10.06
N SER A 31 22.18 1.15 10.79
CA SER A 31 21.29 2.23 10.32
C SER A 31 21.78 2.90 9.04
N LYS A 32 23.09 3.04 8.85
CA LYS A 32 23.68 3.61 7.62
C LYS A 32 23.44 2.71 6.42
N CYS A 33 23.63 1.39 6.57
CA CYS A 33 23.42 0.42 5.49
C CYS A 33 21.92 0.21 5.20
N LYS A 34 21.05 0.20 6.22
CA LYS A 34 19.61 0.20 6.05
C LYS A 34 19.12 1.37 5.19
N LYS A 35 19.69 2.56 5.37
CA LYS A 35 19.31 3.75 4.57
C LYS A 35 19.63 3.62 3.08
N LYS A 36 20.51 2.70 2.67
CA LYS A 36 20.81 2.46 1.24
C LYS A 36 19.73 1.64 0.53
N LEU A 37 18.88 0.94 1.28
CA LEU A 37 17.77 0.16 0.71
C LEU A 37 16.66 1.08 0.24
N SER A 38 15.83 0.61 -0.72
CA SER A 38 14.63 1.34 -1.12
C SER A 38 13.68 1.56 0.07
N GLY A 39 13.03 2.72 0.11
CA GLY A 39 12.03 3.04 1.12
C GLY A 39 10.80 2.15 1.07
N PHE A 40 10.51 1.54 -0.09
CA PHE A 40 9.39 0.65 -0.30
C PHE A 40 9.70 -0.82 -0.04
N SER A 41 11.00 -1.17 0.09
CA SER A 41 11.41 -2.56 0.28
C SER A 41 11.09 -3.09 1.68
N SER A 42 10.66 -4.34 1.75
CA SER A 42 10.20 -5.00 2.98
C SER A 42 10.65 -6.47 3.06
N GLY A 43 10.30 -7.15 4.16
CA GLY A 43 10.57 -8.58 4.32
C GLY A 43 12.03 -8.93 4.58
N TRP A 44 12.87 -7.96 4.98
CA TRP A 44 14.32 -8.14 5.17
C TRP A 44 14.69 -9.18 6.23
N SER A 45 13.84 -9.43 7.21
CA SER A 45 14.09 -10.44 8.26
C SER A 45 14.19 -11.88 7.73
N ALA A 46 13.64 -12.15 6.55
CA ALA A 46 13.69 -13.44 5.87
C ALA A 46 14.76 -13.48 4.75
N ARG A 47 15.53 -12.42 4.56
CA ARG A 47 16.51 -12.28 3.45
C ARG A 47 17.94 -12.36 3.94
N THR A 48 18.81 -12.78 3.04
CA THR A 48 20.26 -12.94 3.26
C THR A 48 21.02 -11.65 2.94
N ILE A 49 22.31 -11.61 3.26
CA ILE A 49 23.21 -10.54 2.82
C ILE A 49 23.38 -10.53 1.29
N SER A 50 23.28 -11.69 0.65
CA SER A 50 23.30 -11.79 -0.83
C SER A 50 22.12 -11.04 -1.44
N ASP A 51 20.92 -11.18 -0.87
CA ASP A 51 19.73 -10.42 -1.31
C ASP A 51 19.92 -8.91 -1.15
N VAL A 52 20.57 -8.49 -0.04
CA VAL A 52 20.90 -7.07 0.17
C VAL A 52 21.82 -6.56 -0.94
N ASN A 53 22.88 -7.30 -1.26
CA ASN A 53 23.82 -6.92 -2.32
C ASN A 53 23.13 -6.87 -3.68
N ALA A 54 22.31 -7.86 -4.02
CA ALA A 54 21.53 -7.88 -5.26
C ALA A 54 20.58 -6.67 -5.34
N HIS A 55 19.89 -6.33 -4.25
CA HIS A 55 19.02 -5.16 -4.19
C HIS A 55 19.81 -3.85 -4.40
N LEU A 56 20.98 -3.71 -3.79
CA LEU A 56 21.80 -2.51 -3.97
C LEU A 56 22.33 -2.37 -5.40
N GLN A 57 22.72 -3.47 -6.03
CA GLN A 57 23.10 -3.49 -7.46
C GLN A 57 21.93 -3.07 -8.35
N ALA A 58 20.74 -3.58 -8.06
CA ALA A 58 19.53 -3.20 -8.80
C ALA A 58 19.20 -1.72 -8.63
N ARG A 59 19.35 -1.15 -7.43
CA ARG A 59 19.16 0.29 -7.20
C ARG A 59 20.18 1.14 -7.95
N GLU A 60 21.40 0.66 -8.12
CA GLU A 60 22.40 1.37 -8.92
C GLU A 60 22.04 1.31 -10.43
N ALA A 61 21.69 0.12 -10.92
CA ALA A 61 21.22 -0.04 -12.30
C ALA A 61 19.96 0.79 -12.61
N ASN A 62 19.07 0.95 -11.62
CA ASN A 62 17.85 1.75 -11.74
C ASN A 62 18.11 3.22 -12.08
N ARG A 63 19.27 3.78 -11.70
CA ARG A 63 19.64 5.18 -12.06
C ARG A 63 19.67 5.41 -13.56
N ALA A 64 20.25 4.46 -14.29
CA ALA A 64 20.29 4.52 -15.77
C ALA A 64 18.88 4.37 -16.36
N ILE A 65 18.07 3.45 -15.81
CA ILE A 65 16.68 3.26 -16.24
C ILE A 65 15.87 4.54 -15.99
N TYR A 66 15.96 5.10 -14.80
CA TYR A 66 15.23 6.33 -14.45
C TYR A 66 15.66 7.53 -15.31
N SER A 67 16.93 7.61 -15.72
CA SER A 67 17.38 8.69 -16.59
C SER A 67 16.73 8.72 -17.98
N SER A 68 16.22 7.56 -18.43
CA SER A 68 15.48 7.43 -19.69
C SER A 68 13.95 7.46 -19.53
N PHE A 69 13.46 7.49 -18.29
CA PHE A 69 12.04 7.51 -17.99
C PHE A 69 11.43 8.89 -18.27
N VAL A 70 10.47 8.95 -19.18
CA VAL A 70 9.77 10.18 -19.56
C VAL A 70 8.28 9.98 -19.38
N PRO A 71 7.69 10.44 -18.26
CA PRO A 71 6.28 10.22 -18.01
C PRO A 71 5.40 10.97 -19.00
N ASP A 72 4.43 10.27 -19.59
CA ASP A 72 3.40 10.81 -20.47
C ASP A 72 2.00 10.79 -19.82
N MET A 73 1.85 10.09 -18.70
CA MET A 73 0.65 10.10 -17.88
C MET A 73 1.01 10.24 -16.40
N SER A 74 0.12 10.90 -15.65
CA SER A 74 0.23 11.00 -14.20
C SER A 74 -1.16 11.07 -13.57
N ALA A 75 -1.26 10.68 -12.29
CA ALA A 75 -2.49 10.74 -11.52
C ALA A 75 -2.24 10.90 -10.02
N GLY A 76 -3.28 11.34 -9.33
CA GLY A 76 -3.31 11.48 -7.88
C GLY A 76 -2.70 12.76 -7.35
N PRO A 77 -2.77 12.97 -6.03
CA PRO A 77 -2.21 14.13 -5.36
C PRO A 77 -0.74 14.34 -5.73
N ASP A 78 -0.37 15.58 -6.10
CA ASP A 78 0.99 15.93 -6.52
C ASP A 78 1.56 15.02 -7.64
N GLN A 79 0.69 14.43 -8.45
CA GLN A 79 1.07 13.48 -9.50
C GLN A 79 1.92 12.32 -8.95
N LEU A 80 1.50 11.79 -7.81
CA LEU A 80 2.25 10.76 -7.07
C LEU A 80 2.50 9.47 -7.86
N PHE A 81 1.67 9.16 -8.85
CA PHE A 81 1.79 8.01 -9.73
C PHE A 81 2.07 8.49 -11.16
N ARG A 82 3.26 8.22 -11.67
CA ARG A 82 3.71 8.66 -13.00
C ARG A 82 4.05 7.47 -13.86
N VAL A 83 3.62 7.51 -15.10
CA VAL A 83 3.71 6.41 -16.07
C VAL A 83 4.40 6.87 -17.33
N ASP A 84 5.33 6.09 -17.84
CA ASP A 84 5.83 6.12 -19.21
C ASP A 84 5.16 4.95 -19.96
N SER A 85 4.09 5.25 -20.70
CA SER A 85 3.30 4.23 -21.40
C SER A 85 4.08 3.58 -22.54
N ARG A 86 5.03 4.29 -23.15
CA ARG A 86 5.85 3.79 -24.24
C ARG A 86 6.83 2.73 -23.76
N GLN A 87 7.32 2.89 -22.54
CA GLN A 87 8.21 1.92 -21.91
C GLN A 87 7.44 0.86 -21.12
N GLY A 88 6.13 1.02 -20.92
CA GLY A 88 5.33 0.13 -20.06
C GLY A 88 5.80 0.17 -18.61
N ALA A 89 6.20 1.35 -18.12
CA ALA A 89 6.83 1.53 -16.82
C ALA A 89 6.16 2.63 -16.00
N PHE A 90 6.35 2.59 -14.68
CA PHE A 90 5.86 3.62 -13.78
C PHE A 90 6.80 3.84 -12.58
N VAL A 91 6.62 4.98 -11.91
CA VAL A 91 7.30 5.33 -10.67
C VAL A 91 6.31 5.90 -9.66
N PHE A 92 6.65 5.78 -8.38
CA PHE A 92 5.99 6.51 -7.31
C PHE A 92 6.77 7.80 -7.01
N ALA A 93 6.15 8.97 -7.25
CA ALA A 93 6.74 10.28 -7.04
C ALA A 93 6.59 10.75 -5.58
N PHE A 94 6.84 9.86 -4.62
CA PHE A 94 6.80 10.17 -3.19
C PHE A 94 7.75 9.26 -2.39
N GLY A 95 7.87 9.56 -1.11
CA GLY A 95 8.69 8.78 -0.20
C GLY A 95 10.20 9.01 -0.40
N LYS A 96 10.98 8.16 0.27
CA LYS A 96 12.44 8.30 0.36
C LYS A 96 13.12 8.23 -1.01
N ASP A 97 12.77 7.26 -1.83
CA ASP A 97 13.43 7.03 -3.12
C ASP A 97 13.23 8.22 -4.08
N TRP A 98 12.07 8.87 -4.00
CA TRP A 98 11.79 10.10 -4.75
C TRP A 98 12.65 11.27 -4.28
N THR A 99 12.73 11.49 -2.95
CA THR A 99 13.54 12.59 -2.39
C THR A 99 15.04 12.41 -2.60
N GLU A 100 15.51 11.17 -2.74
CA GLU A 100 16.90 10.83 -3.08
C GLU A 100 17.20 10.90 -4.58
N GLY A 101 16.20 11.23 -5.42
CA GLY A 101 16.37 11.33 -6.87
C GLY A 101 16.64 9.99 -7.55
N ASN A 102 16.25 8.89 -6.93
CA ASN A 102 16.36 7.54 -7.49
C ASN A 102 15.10 6.72 -7.20
N PRO A 103 13.91 7.17 -7.68
CA PRO A 103 12.70 6.38 -7.56
C PRO A 103 12.86 5.07 -8.33
N THR A 104 12.38 3.99 -7.75
CA THR A 104 12.40 2.69 -8.43
C THR A 104 11.44 2.74 -9.61
N VAL A 105 11.94 2.41 -10.80
CA VAL A 105 11.13 2.24 -12.01
C VAL A 105 10.60 0.81 -12.03
N PHE A 106 9.29 0.67 -12.01
CA PHE A 106 8.59 -0.62 -12.05
C PHE A 106 8.00 -0.84 -13.44
N GLY A 107 8.01 -2.08 -13.91
CA GLY A 107 7.22 -2.45 -15.07
C GLY A 107 5.72 -2.51 -14.73
N LEU A 108 4.84 -2.12 -15.66
CA LEU A 108 3.39 -2.15 -15.44
C LEU A 108 2.85 -3.53 -15.07
N ASN A 109 3.50 -4.60 -15.53
CA ASN A 109 3.18 -5.99 -15.20
C ASN A 109 3.41 -6.34 -13.72
N SER A 110 4.24 -5.57 -13.00
CA SER A 110 4.46 -5.77 -11.56
C SER A 110 3.34 -5.19 -10.70
N LEU A 111 2.50 -4.31 -11.23
CA LEU A 111 1.39 -3.71 -10.50
C LEU A 111 0.17 -4.64 -10.52
N MET A 112 -0.13 -5.27 -9.38
CA MET A 112 -1.23 -6.22 -9.27
C MET A 112 -2.58 -5.53 -9.05
N SER A 113 -2.65 -4.58 -8.14
CA SER A 113 -3.88 -3.83 -7.86
C SER A 113 -3.59 -2.51 -7.17
N VAL A 114 -4.56 -1.60 -7.23
CA VAL A 114 -4.61 -0.42 -6.37
C VAL A 114 -5.99 -0.34 -5.73
N LYS A 115 -6.01 0.02 -4.44
CA LYS A 115 -7.26 0.24 -3.67
C LYS A 115 -7.18 1.53 -2.89
N ILE A 116 -8.33 2.15 -2.70
CA ILE A 116 -8.52 3.26 -1.77
C ILE A 116 -9.05 2.67 -0.47
N VAL A 117 -8.34 2.91 0.62
CA VAL A 117 -8.74 2.47 1.96
C VAL A 117 -8.97 3.73 2.79
N PRO A 118 -10.21 4.07 3.13
CA PRO A 118 -10.51 5.17 4.03
C PRO A 118 -10.08 4.80 5.45
N ALA A 119 -9.54 5.76 6.18
CA ALA A 119 -9.38 5.68 7.63
C ALA A 119 -10.47 6.54 8.28
N PHE A 120 -11.08 6.02 9.32
CA PHE A 120 -12.17 6.69 10.02
C PHE A 120 -11.71 7.25 11.36
N ASP A 121 -12.40 8.29 11.83
CA ASP A 121 -12.14 8.83 13.15
C ASP A 121 -12.59 7.82 14.22
N VAL A 122 -11.76 7.68 15.25
CA VAL A 122 -12.03 6.75 16.36
C VAL A 122 -12.89 7.41 17.43
N PHE A 123 -12.77 8.73 17.56
CA PHE A 123 -13.49 9.50 18.57
C PHE A 123 -14.63 10.28 17.91
N GLN A 124 -15.80 10.15 18.50
CA GLN A 124 -16.96 10.99 18.20
C GLN A 124 -17.30 11.75 19.48
N GLU A 125 -17.54 13.05 19.35
CA GLU A 125 -17.98 13.85 20.49
C GLU A 125 -19.37 13.38 20.92
N ASP A 126 -19.53 13.12 22.20
CA ASP A 126 -20.76 12.70 22.89
C ASP A 126 -20.70 13.37 24.26
N ALA A 127 -21.27 14.61 24.33
CA ALA A 127 -21.10 15.48 25.47
C ALA A 127 -21.91 15.03 26.71
N ASP A 128 -22.95 14.26 26.52
CA ASP A 128 -23.80 13.74 27.58
C ASP A 128 -23.71 12.25 27.87
N ASP A 129 -22.79 11.57 27.13
CA ASP A 129 -22.46 10.14 27.29
C ASP A 129 -23.70 9.21 27.17
N ASP A 130 -24.66 9.61 26.32
CA ASP A 130 -25.86 8.81 26.05
C ASP A 130 -25.68 7.76 24.95
N GLY A 131 -24.50 7.72 24.34
CA GLY A 131 -24.11 6.83 23.26
C GLY A 131 -24.53 7.31 21.87
N VAL A 132 -25.05 8.54 21.77
CA VAL A 132 -25.38 9.19 20.51
C VAL A 132 -24.37 10.32 20.26
N PRO A 133 -23.52 10.22 19.25
CA PRO A 133 -22.59 11.32 18.97
C PRO A 133 -23.32 12.65 18.72
N ASP A 134 -22.81 13.76 19.27
CA ASP A 134 -23.41 15.09 19.24
C ASP A 134 -23.92 15.53 17.86
N ARG A 135 -23.22 15.15 16.82
CA ARG A 135 -23.61 15.47 15.43
C ARG A 135 -24.89 14.75 14.95
N PHE A 136 -25.29 13.69 15.63
CA PHE A 136 -26.54 12.94 15.38
C PHE A 136 -27.58 13.22 16.44
N ASP A 137 -27.18 13.86 17.54
CA ASP A 137 -28.08 14.24 18.61
C ASP A 137 -28.76 15.58 18.30
N ARG A 138 -30.08 15.65 18.54
CA ARG A 138 -30.88 16.86 18.39
C ARG A 138 -30.81 17.78 19.59
N THR A 139 -30.40 17.23 20.72
CA THR A 139 -30.33 17.94 22.00
C THR A 139 -29.04 17.61 22.75
N PRO A 140 -27.85 17.98 22.18
CA PRO A 140 -26.58 17.72 22.80
C PRO A 140 -26.59 18.26 24.25
N GLY A 141 -26.21 17.41 25.23
CA GLY A 141 -26.22 17.73 26.65
C GLY A 141 -27.50 17.34 27.38
N THR A 142 -28.44 16.64 26.74
CA THR A 142 -29.61 16.04 27.38
C THR A 142 -29.79 14.58 26.91
N ALA A 143 -29.70 13.62 27.82
CA ALA A 143 -29.83 12.19 27.47
C ALA A 143 -31.16 11.91 26.76
N GLN A 144 -31.06 11.34 25.54
CA GLN A 144 -32.21 10.90 24.77
C GLN A 144 -32.43 9.40 24.96
N THR A 145 -33.69 8.99 25.05
CA THR A 145 -34.02 7.57 25.10
C THR A 145 -33.93 6.97 23.70
N ALA A 146 -33.25 5.83 23.57
CA ALA A 146 -32.95 5.12 22.32
C ALA A 146 -34.16 4.84 21.39
N GLN A 147 -35.40 4.96 21.86
CA GLN A 147 -36.62 4.71 21.07
C GLN A 147 -37.00 5.84 20.08
N GLY A 148 -36.53 7.07 20.31
CA GLY A 148 -36.78 8.19 19.37
C GLY A 148 -35.85 8.21 18.16
N PHE A 149 -34.80 7.40 18.21
CA PHE A 149 -33.65 7.49 17.31
C PHE A 149 -33.82 6.77 15.97
N ALA A 150 -34.56 5.66 15.92
CA ALA A 150 -34.68 4.83 14.70
C ALA A 150 -35.29 5.58 13.51
N GLY A 151 -36.17 6.56 13.75
CA GLY A 151 -36.80 7.38 12.68
C GLY A 151 -35.88 8.48 12.14
N SER A 152 -35.01 9.06 12.96
CA SER A 152 -34.13 10.15 12.56
C SER A 152 -32.83 9.65 11.91
N ALA A 153 -32.36 8.44 12.29
CA ALA A 153 -31.22 7.78 11.66
C ALA A 153 -31.49 7.45 10.18
N ILE A 154 -32.74 7.11 9.83
CA ILE A 154 -33.13 6.84 8.44
C ILE A 154 -33.11 8.12 7.59
N ALA A 155 -33.54 9.26 8.13
CA ALA A 155 -33.51 10.54 7.42
C ALA A 155 -32.07 11.06 7.23
N GLN A 156 -31.17 10.81 8.18
CA GLN A 156 -29.76 11.19 8.11
C GLN A 156 -28.92 10.21 7.29
N SER A 157 -29.31 8.93 7.21
CA SER A 157 -28.69 7.95 6.31
C SER A 157 -28.83 8.31 4.83
N MET A 158 -29.73 9.26 4.52
CA MET A 158 -29.91 9.83 3.17
C MET A 158 -28.95 11.02 2.87
N GLY A 159 -27.93 11.25 3.67
CA GLY A 159 -26.90 12.27 3.40
C GLY A 159 -27.34 13.70 3.74
N LEU A 160 -28.35 13.88 4.60
CA LEU A 160 -28.88 15.19 5.01
C LEU A 160 -28.25 15.71 6.32
N GLY A 161 -27.20 15.06 6.81
CA GLY A 161 -26.38 15.60 7.91
C GLY A 161 -25.55 16.77 7.40
N GLN A 162 -25.78 17.97 7.93
CA GLN A 162 -25.10 19.17 7.49
C GLN A 162 -23.57 19.03 7.68
N GLY A 163 -22.83 18.83 6.58
CA GLY A 163 -21.43 19.18 6.49
C GLY A 163 -20.39 18.10 6.85
N SER A 164 -20.77 16.86 7.10
CA SER A 164 -19.78 15.80 7.36
C SER A 164 -19.56 14.88 6.14
N PHE A 165 -18.32 14.43 5.93
CA PHE A 165 -17.99 13.40 4.96
C PHE A 165 -17.72 12.10 5.72
N ASP A 166 -18.79 11.37 6.00
CA ASP A 166 -18.78 10.14 6.78
C ASP A 166 -18.82 8.87 5.91
N ALA A 167 -18.86 7.72 6.56
CA ALA A 167 -18.89 6.40 5.91
C ALA A 167 -20.09 6.22 4.98
N VAL A 168 -21.25 6.85 5.26
CA VAL A 168 -22.45 6.73 4.41
C VAL A 168 -22.29 7.63 3.19
N ALA A 169 -21.82 8.86 3.34
CA ALA A 169 -21.54 9.76 2.23
C ALA A 169 -20.50 9.15 1.29
N LEU A 170 -19.44 8.55 1.84
CA LEU A 170 -18.43 7.84 1.07
C LEU A 170 -19.02 6.63 0.35
N GLN A 171 -19.84 5.81 1.00
CA GLN A 171 -20.45 4.64 0.40
C GLN A 171 -21.35 5.02 -0.79
N ASN A 172 -22.15 6.07 -0.65
CA ASN A 172 -23.00 6.58 -1.73
C ASN A 172 -22.14 7.08 -2.91
N LEU A 173 -21.04 7.78 -2.62
CA LEU A 173 -20.11 8.25 -3.65
C LEU A 173 -19.44 7.09 -4.39
N VAL A 174 -19.00 6.06 -3.67
CA VAL A 174 -18.40 4.83 -4.25
C VAL A 174 -19.39 4.11 -5.17
N MET A 175 -20.63 3.96 -4.73
CA MET A 175 -21.67 3.32 -5.54
C MET A 175 -22.02 4.13 -6.80
N SER A 176 -22.19 5.45 -6.66
CA SER A 176 -22.55 6.32 -7.79
C SER A 176 -21.42 6.46 -8.81
N SER A 177 -20.15 6.36 -8.38
CA SER A 177 -18.98 6.41 -9.25
C SER A 177 -18.58 5.06 -9.87
N GLY A 178 -19.26 3.95 -9.50
CA GLY A 178 -18.93 2.60 -9.97
C GLY A 178 -17.63 2.03 -9.41
N MET A 179 -17.11 2.57 -8.31
CA MET A 179 -15.83 2.19 -7.72
C MET A 179 -15.90 1.11 -6.63
N THR A 180 -16.99 0.38 -6.55
CA THR A 180 -17.28 -0.59 -5.47
C THR A 180 -16.16 -1.63 -5.27
N GLY A 181 -15.46 -2.07 -6.32
CA GLY A 181 -14.34 -3.02 -6.22
C GLY A 181 -12.99 -2.38 -5.89
N ALA A 182 -12.89 -1.06 -5.96
CA ALA A 182 -11.65 -0.31 -5.80
C ALA A 182 -11.53 0.39 -4.44
N VAL A 183 -12.63 0.51 -3.70
CA VAL A 183 -12.65 1.11 -2.36
C VAL A 183 -12.90 0.00 -1.33
N GLU A 184 -12.02 -0.07 -0.34
CA GLU A 184 -12.09 -1.06 0.74
C GLU A 184 -12.55 -0.36 2.03
N ILE A 185 -13.86 -0.37 2.27
CA ILE A 185 -14.46 0.20 3.48
C ILE A 185 -14.41 -0.88 4.57
N GLY A 186 -13.62 -0.63 5.60
CA GLY A 186 -13.46 -1.54 6.74
C GLY A 186 -14.67 -1.59 7.66
N THR A 187 -14.65 -2.54 8.59
CA THR A 187 -15.67 -2.69 9.65
C THR A 187 -15.63 -1.56 10.67
N ASP A 188 -14.53 -0.82 10.73
CA ASP A 188 -14.31 0.37 11.55
C ASP A 188 -15.02 1.62 11.04
N SER A 189 -15.77 1.51 9.93
CA SER A 189 -16.59 2.59 9.36
C SER A 189 -17.78 3.02 10.23
N ARG A 190 -18.11 2.22 11.23
CA ARG A 190 -19.15 2.49 12.23
C ARG A 190 -18.60 2.32 13.64
N ASP A 191 -19.19 3.07 14.57
CA ASP A 191 -18.90 2.90 15.98
C ASP A 191 -19.60 1.67 16.59
N MET A 192 -19.42 1.47 17.89
CA MET A 192 -20.01 0.34 18.62
C MET A 192 -21.55 0.40 18.67
N HIS A 193 -22.16 1.55 18.48
CA HIS A 193 -23.60 1.78 18.44
C HIS A 193 -24.17 1.76 17.02
N GLY A 194 -23.31 1.60 15.99
CA GLY A 194 -23.70 1.52 14.59
C GLY A 194 -23.77 2.87 13.86
N PHE A 195 -23.38 3.97 14.49
CA PHE A 195 -23.32 5.28 13.85
C PHE A 195 -22.15 5.36 12.85
N PRO A 196 -22.34 5.99 11.67
CA PRO A 196 -21.27 6.16 10.72
C PRO A 196 -20.20 7.10 11.26
N ARG A 197 -18.94 6.70 11.14
CA ARG A 197 -17.78 7.51 11.50
C ARG A 197 -17.38 8.46 10.38
N GLU A 198 -16.76 9.57 10.73
CA GLU A 198 -16.20 10.51 9.76
C GLU A 198 -14.94 9.94 9.11
N VAL A 199 -14.75 10.26 7.83
CA VAL A 199 -13.53 9.95 7.12
C VAL A 199 -12.43 10.90 7.55
N ARG A 200 -11.37 10.35 8.12
CA ARG A 200 -10.20 11.09 8.60
C ARG A 200 -9.13 11.27 7.53
N SER A 201 -8.89 10.24 6.76
CA SER A 201 -7.89 10.26 5.69
C SER A 201 -8.13 9.14 4.69
N PHE A 202 -7.39 9.17 3.57
CA PHE A 202 -7.41 8.12 2.56
C PHE A 202 -6.02 7.51 2.41
N VAL A 203 -5.98 6.20 2.21
CA VAL A 203 -4.77 5.45 1.90
C VAL A 203 -4.90 4.86 0.51
N LEU A 204 -3.97 5.17 -0.39
CA LEU A 204 -3.78 4.40 -1.62
C LEU A 204 -2.87 3.21 -1.33
N LYS A 205 -3.40 2.02 -1.53
CA LYS A 205 -2.69 0.76 -1.29
C LYS A 205 -2.44 0.07 -2.63
N PHE A 206 -1.19 0.07 -3.05
CA PHE A 206 -0.72 -0.62 -4.25
C PHE A 206 -0.19 -1.99 -3.88
N THR A 207 -0.70 -3.03 -4.51
CA THR A 207 -0.17 -4.40 -4.38
C THR A 207 0.73 -4.69 -5.57
N MET A 208 1.92 -5.19 -5.29
CA MET A 208 2.98 -5.37 -6.27
C MET A 208 3.38 -6.85 -6.38
N ASN A 209 3.74 -7.28 -7.57
CA ASN A 209 4.45 -8.53 -7.82
C ASN A 209 5.93 -8.21 -8.07
N ASP A 210 6.62 -7.80 -6.99
CA ASP A 210 8.04 -7.49 -7.00
C ASP A 210 8.72 -8.21 -5.83
N PRO A 211 9.91 -8.79 -6.02
CA PRO A 211 10.56 -9.58 -4.98
C PRO A 211 10.87 -8.80 -3.71
N TYR A 212 11.08 -7.50 -3.80
CA TYR A 212 11.44 -6.65 -2.65
C TYR A 212 10.31 -5.71 -2.21
N VAL A 213 9.37 -5.43 -3.11
CA VAL A 213 8.27 -4.47 -2.89
C VAL A 213 6.94 -5.16 -3.15
N GLN A 214 6.33 -5.69 -2.10
CA GLN A 214 5.03 -6.36 -2.20
C GLN A 214 3.86 -5.39 -2.08
N GLN A 215 4.06 -4.30 -1.36
CA GLN A 215 3.04 -3.29 -1.16
C GLN A 215 3.68 -1.91 -1.05
N VAL A 216 3.04 -0.93 -1.69
CA VAL A 216 3.34 0.49 -1.51
C VAL A 216 2.08 1.18 -1.01
N THR A 217 2.22 2.03 0.00
CA THR A 217 1.12 2.80 0.56
C THR A 217 1.44 4.28 0.53
N TRP A 218 0.46 5.07 0.12
CA TRP A 218 0.47 6.52 0.24
C TRP A 218 -0.69 6.93 1.16
N ASN A 219 -0.44 7.84 2.09
CA ASN A 219 -1.46 8.34 3.01
C ASN A 219 -1.72 9.83 2.72
N SER A 220 -2.99 10.21 2.62
CA SER A 220 -3.36 11.61 2.55
C SER A 220 -3.06 12.33 3.87
N MET A 221 -3.04 13.65 3.82
CA MET A 221 -3.20 14.45 5.05
C MET A 221 -4.59 14.21 5.64
N SER A 222 -4.76 14.60 6.90
CA SER A 222 -6.06 14.58 7.57
C SER A 222 -7.06 15.49 6.84
N VAL A 223 -8.27 14.96 6.66
CA VAL A 223 -9.41 15.67 6.05
C VAL A 223 -10.53 15.92 7.06
N ASP A 224 -10.26 15.68 8.36
CA ASP A 224 -11.23 15.78 9.46
C ASP A 224 -12.01 17.10 9.41
N GLY A 225 -13.34 17.01 9.52
CA GLY A 225 -14.23 18.17 9.52
C GLY A 225 -14.21 19.02 8.23
N LYS A 226 -13.66 18.50 7.12
CA LYS A 226 -13.50 19.23 5.85
C LYS A 226 -14.09 18.44 4.68
N PRO A 227 -15.40 18.33 4.54
CA PRO A 227 -16.05 17.46 3.55
C PRO A 227 -15.65 17.77 2.11
N THR A 228 -15.47 19.04 1.76
CA THR A 228 -15.00 19.41 0.42
C THR A 228 -13.59 18.94 0.14
N VAL A 229 -12.68 19.02 1.13
CA VAL A 229 -11.30 18.52 1.01
C VAL A 229 -11.32 17.00 0.93
N ALA A 230 -12.12 16.33 1.75
CA ALA A 230 -12.26 14.87 1.73
C ALA A 230 -12.73 14.39 0.36
N MET A 231 -13.74 15.03 -0.24
CA MET A 231 -14.23 14.72 -1.57
C MET A 231 -13.14 14.95 -2.63
N GLN A 232 -12.41 16.06 -2.57
CA GLN A 232 -11.32 16.35 -3.50
C GLN A 232 -10.20 15.32 -3.42
N VAL A 233 -9.76 14.95 -2.22
CA VAL A 233 -8.73 13.93 -2.01
C VAL A 233 -9.21 12.56 -2.52
N PHE A 234 -10.48 12.20 -2.23
CA PHE A 234 -11.06 10.98 -2.78
C PHE A 234 -11.04 10.97 -4.31
N GLN A 235 -11.44 12.05 -4.97
CA GLN A 235 -11.41 12.17 -6.43
C GLN A 235 -10.00 11.99 -6.98
N GLN A 236 -9.00 12.62 -6.38
CA GLN A 236 -7.60 12.44 -6.78
C GLN A 236 -7.11 10.99 -6.59
N CYS A 237 -7.54 10.32 -5.52
CA CYS A 237 -7.26 8.88 -5.35
C CYS A 237 -7.98 8.04 -6.43
N ALA A 238 -9.21 8.40 -6.76
CA ALA A 238 -10.00 7.75 -7.80
C ALA A 238 -9.37 7.88 -9.20
N GLU A 239 -8.73 9.01 -9.50
CA GLU A 239 -7.96 9.19 -10.74
C GLU A 239 -6.82 8.17 -10.87
N VAL A 240 -6.11 7.87 -9.77
CA VAL A 240 -5.06 6.84 -9.76
C VAL A 240 -5.65 5.47 -10.08
N VAL A 241 -6.75 5.11 -9.42
CA VAL A 241 -7.45 3.85 -9.68
C VAL A 241 -7.89 3.76 -11.14
N GLY A 242 -8.53 4.82 -11.66
CA GLY A 242 -8.98 4.89 -13.05
C GLY A 242 -7.83 4.79 -14.06
N LEU A 243 -6.69 5.43 -13.77
CA LEU A 243 -5.49 5.30 -14.60
C LEU A 243 -4.96 3.86 -14.62
N VAL A 244 -4.82 3.24 -13.45
CA VAL A 244 -4.36 1.85 -13.34
C VAL A 244 -5.30 0.87 -14.07
N GLN A 245 -6.63 1.06 -13.97
CA GLN A 245 -7.59 0.24 -14.67
C GLN A 245 -7.45 0.36 -16.19
N ARG A 246 -7.27 1.59 -16.71
CA ARG A 246 -7.01 1.83 -18.14
C ARG A 246 -5.72 1.15 -18.61
N LEU A 247 -4.63 1.28 -17.85
CA LEU A 247 -3.35 0.68 -18.17
C LEU A 247 -3.41 -0.86 -18.23
N LYS A 248 -4.20 -1.48 -17.36
CA LYS A 248 -4.42 -2.93 -17.37
C LYS A 248 -5.25 -3.43 -18.56
N GLY A 249 -6.09 -2.58 -19.11
CA GLY A 249 -6.85 -2.86 -20.33
C GLY A 249 -6.08 -2.60 -21.63
N MET A 250 -4.92 -1.97 -21.56
CA MET A 250 -4.07 -1.73 -22.73
C MET A 250 -3.22 -2.97 -23.04
N PRO A 251 -3.01 -3.32 -24.31
CA PRO A 251 -2.00 -4.31 -24.67
C PRO A 251 -0.64 -3.81 -24.15
N THR A 252 0.01 -4.62 -23.33
CA THR A 252 1.36 -4.31 -22.84
C THR A 252 2.29 -4.20 -24.05
N PRO A 253 2.99 -3.07 -24.23
CA PRO A 253 4.04 -3.00 -25.24
C PRO A 253 5.03 -4.12 -24.93
N GLN A 254 5.35 -4.94 -25.93
CA GLN A 254 6.44 -5.92 -25.86
C GLN A 254 7.80 -5.19 -25.87
N ALA A 255 7.94 -4.15 -25.07
CA ALA A 255 9.19 -3.47 -24.88
C ALA A 255 10.03 -4.30 -23.94
N GLY A 256 11.18 -4.70 -24.41
CA GLY A 256 12.18 -5.51 -23.71
C GLY A 256 12.75 -4.85 -22.45
N TYR A 257 11.90 -4.51 -21.50
CA TYR A 257 12.33 -4.41 -20.12
C TYR A 257 12.57 -5.84 -19.64
N ALA A 258 13.76 -6.33 -19.94
CA ALA A 258 14.35 -7.32 -19.07
C ALA A 258 14.41 -6.62 -17.70
N GLN A 259 13.43 -6.89 -16.82
CA GLN A 259 13.67 -6.66 -15.40
C GLN A 259 15.08 -7.22 -15.15
N PRO A 260 16.00 -6.44 -14.54
CA PRO A 260 17.26 -7.03 -14.11
C PRO A 260 16.84 -8.30 -13.38
N ALA A 261 17.28 -9.45 -13.90
CA ALA A 261 16.88 -10.74 -13.39
C ALA A 261 17.31 -10.77 -11.92
N PHE A 262 16.42 -10.37 -11.05
CA PHE A 262 16.55 -10.59 -9.62
C PHE A 262 16.54 -12.11 -9.51
N GLY A 263 17.74 -12.70 -9.32
CA GLY A 263 17.92 -14.13 -9.25
C GLY A 263 16.84 -14.68 -8.33
N GLN A 264 15.88 -15.38 -8.91
CA GLN A 264 15.08 -16.28 -8.11
C GLN A 264 16.10 -17.15 -7.37
N PRO A 265 16.03 -17.29 -6.05
CA PRO A 265 16.83 -18.27 -5.34
C PRO A 265 16.60 -19.57 -6.10
N GLY A 266 17.66 -20.07 -6.75
CA GLY A 266 17.56 -21.23 -7.62
C GLY A 266 16.93 -22.37 -6.83
N PHE A 267 15.70 -22.71 -7.16
CA PHE A 267 15.23 -24.07 -7.01
C PHE A 267 16.11 -24.88 -7.96
N VAL A 268 17.19 -25.43 -7.43
CA VAL A 268 17.93 -26.51 -8.08
C VAL A 268 16.92 -27.62 -8.28
N GLN A 269 16.35 -27.71 -9.47
CA GLN A 269 15.67 -28.92 -9.90
C GLN A 269 16.72 -30.02 -9.82
N GLN A 270 16.68 -30.83 -8.77
CA GLN A 270 17.35 -32.10 -8.75
C GLN A 270 16.84 -32.88 -9.98
N PRO A 271 17.73 -33.33 -10.86
CA PRO A 271 17.32 -34.27 -11.90
C PRO A 271 16.80 -35.51 -11.19
N ASN A 272 15.50 -35.80 -11.34
CA ASN A 272 14.91 -37.08 -10.97
C ASN A 272 15.50 -38.16 -11.87
N ALA A 273 16.64 -38.68 -11.48
CA ALA A 273 17.14 -39.96 -11.97
C ALA A 273 16.33 -41.06 -11.26
N PHE A 274 15.17 -41.40 -11.82
CA PHE A 274 14.55 -42.69 -11.52
C PHE A 274 15.42 -43.81 -12.13
N PRO A 275 15.94 -44.73 -11.34
CA PRO A 275 16.57 -45.91 -11.90
C PRO A 275 15.51 -46.77 -12.60
N GLN A 276 15.70 -47.02 -13.90
CA GLN A 276 14.89 -47.98 -14.65
C GLN A 276 15.04 -49.36 -14.01
N GLN A 277 13.94 -49.94 -13.58
CA GLN A 277 13.90 -51.35 -13.15
C GLN A 277 14.14 -52.25 -14.35
N PRO A 278 15.01 -53.30 -14.22
CA PRO A 278 15.20 -54.27 -15.27
C PRO A 278 13.95 -55.13 -15.44
N GLY A 279 13.55 -55.32 -16.70
CA GLY A 279 12.38 -56.07 -17.07
C GLY A 279 12.47 -57.53 -16.62
N PHE A 280 11.41 -58.03 -16.01
CA PHE A 280 11.17 -59.46 -15.78
C PHE A 280 10.73 -60.09 -17.09
N THR A 281 11.60 -60.98 -17.63
CA THR A 281 11.23 -61.97 -18.68
C THR A 281 10.50 -63.10 -17.99
N GLN A 282 9.24 -63.38 -18.39
CA GLN A 282 8.54 -64.63 -18.06
C GLN A 282 9.07 -65.75 -18.95
N PRO A 283 9.34 -66.95 -18.38
CA PRO A 283 9.57 -68.17 -19.18
C PRO A 283 8.24 -68.80 -19.63
N GLY A 284 8.24 -69.33 -20.85
CA GLY A 284 7.15 -70.04 -21.50
C GLY A 284 6.78 -71.38 -20.92
#